data_7face694bf508c976580201165193827
#
_entry.id   7face694bf508c976580201165193827
#
_cell.length_a   1.000
_cell.length_b   1.000
_cell.length_c   1.000
_cell.angle_alpha   90.00
_cell.angle_beta   90.00
_cell.angle_gamma   90.00
#
_symmetry.space_group_name_H-M   'P 1'
#
loop_
_entity.id
_entity.type
_entity.pdbx_description
1 polymer ?
#
loop_
_entity_poly.entity_id
_entity_poly.type
_entity_poly.pdbx_seq_one_letter_code
_entity_poly.pdbx_strand_id
1 'polypeptide(L)'
;MLSQGVLGFQYEAEPSAGGLTGLAGLPLYLELVKTSGLGEAIRQHVRVAGAQGWLDMQMVIALLLLNLAGGDCAADLDRLEQDGGLAAVLATIERELLTRSERRSLKARWRRERQRAVPSASSVLDWLQRFHDPAAPTAVAGGAFIPAITQKLQGLWQVNQALLGFVQMHRPLSTATLDMDATLIETHKRDALPCYKGFKAYQPLNCWWAEQGTMLYSEFRDGNVPAGHEQLRVLQDALGYLPASVTKLSLRSDTAGYQEELLLYCGEGKNPRFGVIEFAIGADVTEAFRAAVLATPETEWKPLIRMFDGQPQQTDQEWAEVGYVPNWAGHSRKRADYRFLAIREPLRRLPLGDEAQLPFPTQQFGLKGTYKLFGVVTNKKEAGDQVIWWLRARCGKSEQVHSELKTDLAGGQLPSAVFGANAAWWALAILAHNLNAVMKQLVLGKDWMSKRMKALRFHLLALPGRVISHARRLIIRLDCGAEALATIVAARQAIRALACGPAG
;
A
#
# COMPACT_ATOMS: atom_id res chain seq x y z
N MET A 1 -45.99 3.95 26.53
CA MET A 1 -44.89 3.99 25.53
C MET A 1 -44.72 2.60 24.97
N LEU A 2 -44.75 2.45 23.66
CA LEU A 2 -44.44 1.16 23.03
C LEU A 2 -42.92 0.87 23.24
N SER A 3 -42.59 -0.33 23.72
CA SER A 3 -41.21 -0.78 23.86
C SER A 3 -40.55 -0.78 22.46
N GLN A 4 -39.38 -0.15 22.31
CA GLN A 4 -38.62 -0.16 21.04
C GLN A 4 -37.93 -1.52 20.78
N GLY A 5 -37.79 -2.35 21.81
CA GLY A 5 -37.14 -3.65 21.71
C GLY A 5 -37.46 -4.57 22.87
N VAL A 6 -36.72 -5.69 22.97
CA VAL A 6 -36.93 -6.74 23.98
C VAL A 6 -36.16 -6.47 25.29
N LEU A 7 -35.26 -5.50 25.32
CA LEU A 7 -34.50 -5.10 26.51
C LEU A 7 -34.97 -3.73 27.02
N GLY A 8 -34.73 -3.43 28.28
CA GLY A 8 -35.25 -2.25 29.00
C GLY A 8 -34.53 -0.92 28.72
N PHE A 9 -34.14 -0.64 27.46
CA PHE A 9 -33.57 0.64 27.06
C PHE A 9 -34.26 1.18 25.80
N GLN A 10 -34.09 2.47 25.54
CA GLN A 10 -34.65 3.17 24.39
C GLN A 10 -33.59 4.01 23.70
N TYR A 11 -33.74 4.21 22.39
CA TYR A 11 -32.95 5.15 21.61
C TYR A 11 -33.75 6.44 21.41
N GLU A 12 -33.15 7.57 21.72
CA GLU A 12 -33.71 8.89 21.52
C GLU A 12 -32.68 9.77 20.80
N ALA A 13 -33.15 10.72 20.00
CA ALA A 13 -32.27 11.73 19.41
C ALA A 13 -31.76 12.66 20.53
N GLU A 14 -30.45 12.95 20.55
CA GLU A 14 -29.87 13.92 21.45
C GLU A 14 -30.36 15.34 21.09
N PRO A 15 -31.12 16.04 21.94
CA PRO A 15 -31.68 17.34 21.59
C PRO A 15 -30.63 18.44 21.38
N SER A 16 -29.45 18.29 22.00
CA SER A 16 -28.32 19.23 21.92
C SER A 16 -27.17 18.69 21.06
N ALA A 17 -27.47 18.04 19.93
CA ALA A 17 -26.51 17.38 19.06
C ALA A 17 -25.40 18.29 18.50
N GLY A 18 -25.47 19.62 18.72
CA GLY A 18 -24.45 20.57 18.29
C GLY A 18 -23.06 20.25 18.85
N GLY A 19 -22.10 19.98 17.96
CA GLY A 19 -20.71 19.75 18.31
C GLY A 19 -20.36 18.33 18.78
N LEU A 20 -21.28 17.37 18.79
CA LEU A 20 -20.94 15.97 19.06
C LEU A 20 -20.16 15.37 17.90
N THR A 21 -19.18 14.52 18.23
CA THR A 21 -18.40 13.75 17.25
C THR A 21 -18.13 12.35 17.77
N GLY A 22 -18.22 11.36 16.89
CA GLY A 22 -17.74 10.02 17.14
C GLY A 22 -16.29 9.79 16.67
N LEU A 23 -15.65 10.81 16.12
CA LEU A 23 -14.35 10.73 15.45
C LEU A 23 -13.35 11.75 16.00
N ALA A 24 -13.36 11.97 17.32
CA ALA A 24 -12.57 13.03 17.97
C ALA A 24 -11.04 12.87 17.82
N GLY A 25 -10.54 11.67 17.49
CA GLY A 25 -9.12 11.45 17.20
C GLY A 25 -8.72 11.70 15.74
N LEU A 26 -9.68 11.75 14.80
CA LEU A 26 -9.39 11.93 13.36
C LEU A 26 -8.67 13.26 13.03
N PRO A 27 -8.91 14.39 13.73
CA PRO A 27 -8.18 15.63 13.52
C PRO A 27 -6.65 15.56 13.67
N LEU A 28 -6.11 14.54 14.35
CA LEU A 28 -4.65 14.30 14.41
C LEU A 28 -4.03 14.17 13.01
N TYR A 29 -4.75 13.54 12.07
CA TYR A 29 -4.28 13.42 10.70
C TYR A 29 -4.28 14.75 9.94
N LEU A 30 -5.18 15.68 10.27
CA LEU A 30 -5.17 17.03 9.71
C LEU A 30 -3.95 17.82 10.16
N GLU A 31 -3.56 17.68 11.44
CA GLU A 31 -2.32 18.27 11.95
C GLU A 31 -1.09 17.65 11.25
N LEU A 32 -1.08 16.33 11.03
CA LEU A 32 -0.01 15.66 10.30
C LEU A 32 0.04 16.09 8.83
N VAL A 33 -1.10 16.24 8.15
CA VAL A 33 -1.19 16.78 6.77
C VAL A 33 -0.57 18.18 6.71
N LYS A 34 -0.84 19.03 7.69
CA LYS A 34 -0.27 20.38 7.77
C LYS A 34 1.24 20.32 8.00
N THR A 35 1.70 19.52 8.96
CA THR A 35 3.10 19.43 9.37
C THR A 35 3.98 18.77 8.29
N SER A 36 3.46 17.75 7.61
CA SER A 36 4.18 17.07 6.53
C SER A 36 4.29 17.86 5.23
N GLY A 37 3.63 19.01 5.11
CA GLY A 37 3.56 19.77 3.87
C GLY A 37 2.70 19.12 2.77
N LEU A 38 1.93 18.08 3.12
CA LEU A 38 1.11 17.33 2.16
C LEU A 38 0.11 18.24 1.41
N GLY A 39 -0.46 19.22 2.10
CA GLY A 39 -1.35 20.20 1.47
C GLY A 39 -0.67 21.03 0.37
N GLU A 40 0.60 21.36 0.54
CA GLU A 40 1.39 22.08 -0.46
C GLU A 40 1.73 21.17 -1.64
N ALA A 41 2.12 19.94 -1.38
CA ALA A 41 2.38 18.94 -2.42
C ALA A 41 1.12 18.69 -3.28
N ILE A 42 -0.07 18.60 -2.66
CA ILE A 42 -1.32 18.47 -3.42
C ILE A 42 -1.53 19.67 -4.34
N ARG A 43 -1.34 20.91 -3.84
CA ARG A 43 -1.48 22.11 -4.67
C ARG A 43 -0.52 22.15 -5.84
N GLN A 44 0.69 21.68 -5.63
CA GLN A 44 1.74 21.69 -6.64
C GLN A 44 1.48 20.65 -7.74
N HIS A 45 1.03 19.46 -7.36
CA HIS A 45 1.04 18.31 -8.26
C HIS A 45 -0.35 17.85 -8.71
N VAL A 46 -1.42 18.13 -7.97
CA VAL A 46 -2.79 17.72 -8.34
C VAL A 46 -3.52 18.89 -8.98
N ARG A 47 -3.86 18.74 -10.26
CA ARG A 47 -4.54 19.77 -11.06
C ARG A 47 -5.71 19.16 -11.82
N VAL A 48 -6.78 18.87 -11.09
CA VAL A 48 -7.95 18.13 -11.57
C VAL A 48 -9.22 18.94 -11.41
N ALA A 49 -9.34 19.67 -10.29
CA ALA A 49 -10.52 20.48 -9.99
C ALA A 49 -10.71 21.60 -11.03
N GLY A 50 -11.97 21.85 -11.39
CA GLY A 50 -12.34 22.96 -12.25
C GLY A 50 -12.30 24.31 -11.53
N ALA A 51 -12.77 25.36 -12.21
CA ALA A 51 -12.83 26.71 -11.67
C ALA A 51 -13.91 26.88 -10.58
N GLN A 52 -14.87 25.99 -10.48
CA GLN A 52 -15.98 26.05 -9.53
C GLN A 52 -15.97 24.88 -8.56
N GLY A 53 -16.61 25.04 -7.40
CA GLY A 53 -16.77 24.01 -6.37
C GLY A 53 -15.48 23.76 -5.57
N TRP A 54 -15.29 22.53 -5.18
CA TRP A 54 -14.20 22.10 -4.30
C TRP A 54 -12.82 22.23 -4.95
N LEU A 55 -11.81 22.53 -4.13
CA LEU A 55 -10.39 22.50 -4.52
C LEU A 55 -9.86 21.07 -4.48
N ASP A 56 -8.82 20.77 -5.26
CA ASP A 56 -8.14 19.46 -5.23
C ASP A 56 -7.70 19.07 -3.82
N MET A 57 -7.14 20.02 -3.06
CA MET A 57 -6.74 19.78 -1.67
C MET A 57 -7.92 19.32 -0.80
N GLN A 58 -9.09 19.94 -0.95
CA GLN A 58 -10.29 19.56 -0.19
C GLN A 58 -10.78 18.16 -0.58
N MET A 59 -10.77 17.83 -1.89
CA MET A 59 -11.13 16.50 -2.40
C MET A 59 -10.20 15.41 -1.86
N VAL A 60 -8.89 15.61 -1.98
CA VAL A 60 -7.90 14.63 -1.49
C VAL A 60 -8.02 14.45 0.02
N ILE A 61 -8.07 15.54 0.80
CA ILE A 61 -8.19 15.44 2.27
C ILE A 61 -9.50 14.75 2.67
N ALA A 62 -10.63 15.07 2.04
CA ALA A 62 -11.90 14.42 2.35
C ALA A 62 -11.85 12.90 2.11
N LEU A 63 -11.20 12.46 1.03
CA LEU A 63 -11.01 11.04 0.73
C LEU A 63 -10.02 10.35 1.65
N LEU A 64 -8.94 11.02 2.04
CA LEU A 64 -8.02 10.51 3.07
C LEU A 64 -8.76 10.31 4.41
N LEU A 65 -9.54 11.31 4.84
CA LEU A 65 -10.32 11.21 6.08
C LEU A 65 -11.39 10.11 5.99
N LEU A 66 -12.06 9.97 4.85
CA LEU A 66 -13.01 8.89 4.58
C LEU A 66 -12.36 7.53 4.80
N ASN A 67 -11.22 7.28 4.13
CA ASN A 67 -10.49 6.02 4.23
C ASN A 67 -10.01 5.77 5.66
N LEU A 68 -9.45 6.77 6.33
CA LEU A 68 -8.97 6.68 7.70
C LEU A 68 -10.10 6.46 8.70
N ALA A 69 -11.26 7.08 8.50
CA ALA A 69 -12.45 6.88 9.33
C ALA A 69 -13.11 5.51 9.13
N GLY A 70 -12.84 4.84 8.02
CA GLY A 70 -13.38 3.52 7.70
C GLY A 70 -14.61 3.53 6.80
N GLY A 71 -14.77 4.58 6.01
CA GLY A 71 -15.76 4.58 4.94
C GLY A 71 -15.31 3.69 3.79
N ASP A 72 -16.24 2.96 3.20
CA ASP A 72 -16.00 1.99 2.13
C ASP A 72 -16.32 2.54 0.74
N CYS A 73 -17.11 3.60 0.66
CA CYS A 73 -17.53 4.20 -0.61
C CYS A 73 -17.70 5.72 -0.50
N ALA A 74 -17.79 6.38 -1.65
CA ALA A 74 -17.96 7.84 -1.69
C ALA A 74 -19.24 8.33 -0.97
N ALA A 75 -20.29 7.51 -0.88
CA ALA A 75 -21.52 7.87 -0.17
C ALA A 75 -21.30 7.99 1.35
N ASP A 76 -20.29 7.34 1.92
CA ASP A 76 -19.97 7.43 3.34
C ASP A 76 -19.44 8.80 3.75
N LEU A 77 -19.10 9.68 2.80
CA LEU A 77 -18.84 11.09 3.08
C LEU A 77 -20.03 11.79 3.75
N ASP A 78 -21.24 11.33 3.49
CA ASP A 78 -22.43 11.89 4.14
C ASP A 78 -22.46 11.61 5.66
N ARG A 79 -21.82 10.51 6.12
CA ARG A 79 -21.64 10.24 7.55
C ARG A 79 -20.64 11.20 8.20
N LEU A 80 -19.55 11.56 7.48
CA LEU A 80 -18.63 12.59 7.95
C LEU A 80 -19.30 13.97 7.99
N GLU A 81 -20.15 14.29 7.04
CA GLU A 81 -20.93 15.52 6.99
C GLU A 81 -21.95 15.61 8.15
N GLN A 82 -22.58 14.51 8.51
CA GLN A 82 -23.56 14.44 9.60
C GLN A 82 -22.91 14.50 10.99
N ASP A 83 -21.60 14.29 11.10
CA ASP A 83 -20.85 14.46 12.35
C ASP A 83 -20.62 15.96 12.59
N GLY A 84 -21.53 16.61 13.33
CA GLY A 84 -21.52 18.06 13.55
C GLY A 84 -20.26 18.57 14.24
N GLY A 85 -19.65 17.77 15.13
CA GLY A 85 -18.40 18.10 15.78
C GLY A 85 -17.23 18.09 14.81
N LEU A 86 -17.11 17.02 14.01
CA LEU A 86 -16.08 16.92 12.98
C LEU A 86 -16.24 18.03 11.92
N ALA A 87 -17.47 18.31 11.47
CA ALA A 87 -17.75 19.39 10.53
C ALA A 87 -17.26 20.76 11.04
N ALA A 88 -17.46 21.05 12.33
CA ALA A 88 -16.97 22.29 12.95
C ALA A 88 -15.43 22.35 13.00
N VAL A 89 -14.77 21.20 13.27
CA VAL A 89 -13.31 21.09 13.23
C VAL A 89 -12.80 21.34 11.81
N LEU A 90 -13.39 20.68 10.81
CA LEU A 90 -13.01 20.80 9.39
C LEU A 90 -13.15 22.25 8.91
N ALA A 91 -14.27 22.91 9.20
CA ALA A 91 -14.49 24.31 8.82
C ALA A 91 -13.46 25.28 9.44
N THR A 92 -12.97 24.96 10.63
CA THR A 92 -11.95 25.78 11.33
C THR A 92 -10.56 25.51 10.74
N ILE A 93 -10.17 24.24 10.62
CA ILE A 93 -8.83 23.83 10.14
C ILE A 93 -8.66 24.15 8.65
N GLU A 94 -9.72 24.05 7.87
CA GLU A 94 -9.68 24.42 6.45
C GLU A 94 -9.12 25.84 6.24
N ARG A 95 -9.52 26.79 7.08
CA ARG A 95 -9.01 28.18 7.02
C ARG A 95 -7.52 28.26 7.27
N GLU A 96 -6.97 27.35 8.04
CA GLU A 96 -5.52 27.27 8.31
C GLU A 96 -4.76 26.52 7.21
N LEU A 97 -5.38 25.54 6.58
CA LEU A 97 -4.79 24.78 5.47
C LEU A 97 -4.81 25.55 4.15
N LEU A 98 -5.80 26.42 3.93
CA LEU A 98 -5.90 27.23 2.72
C LEU A 98 -4.93 28.42 2.73
N THR A 99 -4.32 28.67 1.57
CA THR A 99 -3.54 29.88 1.33
C THR A 99 -4.42 31.14 1.37
N ARG A 100 -3.79 32.31 1.53
CA ARG A 100 -4.51 33.59 1.48
C ARG A 100 -5.23 33.80 0.13
N SER A 101 -4.64 33.36 -0.97
CA SER A 101 -5.23 33.41 -2.30
C SER A 101 -6.45 32.51 -2.44
N GLU A 102 -6.33 31.25 -2.01
CA GLU A 102 -7.44 30.29 -2.00
C GLU A 102 -8.62 30.79 -1.16
N ARG A 103 -8.36 31.32 0.04
CA ARG A 103 -9.41 31.89 0.89
C ARG A 103 -10.13 33.06 0.22
N ARG A 104 -9.43 33.92 -0.53
CA ARG A 104 -10.05 35.04 -1.28
C ARG A 104 -10.89 34.51 -2.43
N SER A 105 -10.40 33.50 -3.17
CA SER A 105 -11.10 32.93 -4.32
C SER A 105 -12.26 32.01 -3.91
N LEU A 106 -12.31 31.53 -2.67
CA LEU A 106 -13.24 30.51 -2.23
C LEU A 106 -14.71 30.90 -2.47
N LYS A 107 -15.07 32.16 -2.19
CA LYS A 107 -16.44 32.66 -2.41
C LYS A 107 -16.81 32.68 -3.92
N ALA A 108 -15.86 32.99 -4.78
CA ALA A 108 -16.08 33.04 -6.23
C ALA A 108 -16.25 31.64 -6.87
N ARG A 109 -15.78 30.59 -6.20
CA ARG A 109 -15.91 29.20 -6.68
C ARG A 109 -17.31 28.63 -6.52
N TRP A 110 -18.19 29.31 -5.73
CA TRP A 110 -19.54 28.81 -5.42
C TRP A 110 -20.61 29.76 -5.97
N ARG A 111 -21.54 29.19 -6.71
CA ARG A 111 -22.71 29.97 -7.20
C ARG A 111 -23.71 30.31 -6.07
N ARG A 112 -23.69 29.53 -5.01
CA ARG A 112 -24.50 29.72 -3.79
C ARG A 112 -23.59 29.50 -2.60
N GLU A 113 -24.02 29.92 -1.43
CA GLU A 113 -23.27 29.65 -0.20
C GLU A 113 -23.07 28.15 0.00
N ARG A 114 -21.82 27.77 0.31
CA ARG A 114 -21.49 26.38 0.58
C ARG A 114 -22.05 25.97 1.94
N GLN A 115 -22.90 24.97 1.96
CA GLN A 115 -23.53 24.45 3.18
C GLN A 115 -22.82 23.23 3.76
N ARG A 116 -21.92 22.56 3.01
CA ARG A 116 -21.27 21.30 3.42
C ARG A 116 -19.84 21.53 3.88
N ALA A 117 -19.42 20.74 4.88
CA ALA A 117 -18.05 20.67 5.36
C ALA A 117 -17.17 19.75 4.49
N VAL A 118 -17.75 18.69 3.91
CA VAL A 118 -17.08 17.75 3.00
C VAL A 118 -17.79 17.65 1.66
N PRO A 119 -17.10 17.25 0.57
CA PRO A 119 -17.72 17.03 -0.74
C PRO A 119 -18.82 15.96 -0.69
N SER A 120 -19.84 16.11 -1.54
CA SER A 120 -20.83 15.05 -1.74
C SER A 120 -20.24 13.90 -2.56
N ALA A 121 -20.87 12.71 -2.47
CA ALA A 121 -20.49 11.55 -3.27
C ALA A 121 -20.45 11.87 -4.77
N SER A 122 -21.45 12.59 -5.30
CA SER A 122 -21.48 12.98 -6.73
C SER A 122 -20.30 13.87 -7.09
N SER A 123 -19.96 14.87 -6.26
CA SER A 123 -18.81 15.76 -6.51
C SER A 123 -17.50 14.98 -6.54
N VAL A 124 -17.34 13.99 -5.66
CA VAL A 124 -16.16 13.11 -5.63
C VAL A 124 -16.10 12.23 -6.86
N LEU A 125 -17.20 11.59 -7.24
CA LEU A 125 -17.26 10.73 -8.42
C LEU A 125 -16.94 11.51 -9.70
N ASP A 126 -17.49 12.72 -9.86
CA ASP A 126 -17.19 13.62 -10.97
C ASP A 126 -15.70 14.03 -10.99
N TRP A 127 -15.11 14.28 -9.82
CA TRP A 127 -13.70 14.62 -9.71
C TRP A 127 -12.82 13.41 -10.04
N LEU A 128 -13.13 12.22 -9.55
CA LEU A 128 -12.40 10.98 -9.86
C LEU A 128 -12.46 10.62 -11.34
N GLN A 129 -13.59 10.83 -12.01
CA GLN A 129 -13.73 10.58 -13.45
C GLN A 129 -12.76 11.40 -14.28
N ARG A 130 -12.37 12.59 -13.83
CA ARG A 130 -11.41 13.45 -14.55
C ARG A 130 -9.98 12.90 -14.61
N PHE A 131 -9.65 11.87 -13.82
CA PHE A 131 -8.38 11.14 -13.93
C PHE A 131 -8.37 10.16 -15.10
N HIS A 132 -9.53 9.80 -15.62
CA HIS A 132 -9.64 8.96 -16.80
C HIS A 132 -9.40 9.79 -18.06
N ASP A 133 -8.61 9.24 -18.97
CA ASP A 133 -8.44 9.79 -20.31
C ASP A 133 -9.38 9.04 -21.26
N PRO A 134 -10.44 9.67 -21.77
CA PRO A 134 -11.38 9.02 -22.68
C PRO A 134 -10.77 8.73 -24.06
N ALA A 135 -9.64 9.39 -24.40
CA ALA A 135 -8.90 9.16 -25.64
C ALA A 135 -7.82 8.08 -25.49
N ALA A 136 -7.59 7.57 -24.26
CA ALA A 136 -6.64 6.49 -24.06
C ALA A 136 -7.06 5.27 -24.89
N PRO A 137 -6.12 4.60 -25.57
CA PRO A 137 -6.43 3.35 -26.27
C PRO A 137 -7.10 2.37 -25.30
N THR A 138 -8.20 1.79 -25.72
CA THR A 138 -8.85 0.69 -25.01
C THR A 138 -8.09 -0.60 -25.26
N ALA A 139 -8.05 -1.49 -24.27
CA ALA A 139 -7.43 -2.80 -24.43
C ALA A 139 -7.97 -3.51 -25.68
N VAL A 140 -7.08 -3.95 -26.55
CA VAL A 140 -7.43 -4.82 -27.66
C VAL A 140 -7.81 -6.17 -27.08
N ALA A 141 -8.94 -6.73 -27.49
CA ALA A 141 -9.40 -8.03 -27.02
C ALA A 141 -8.29 -9.09 -27.14
N GLY A 142 -7.88 -9.70 -26.01
CA GLY A 142 -6.95 -10.82 -25.96
C GLY A 142 -5.49 -10.48 -25.64
N GLY A 143 -5.09 -9.21 -25.50
CA GLY A 143 -3.71 -8.82 -25.15
C GLY A 143 -3.59 -8.15 -23.77
N ALA A 144 -2.44 -8.30 -23.13
CA ALA A 144 -2.08 -7.48 -21.98
C ALA A 144 -1.85 -6.05 -22.46
N PHE A 145 -2.62 -5.11 -21.92
CA PHE A 145 -2.50 -3.70 -22.25
C PHE A 145 -2.51 -2.87 -20.96
N ILE A 146 -1.54 -1.96 -20.84
CA ILE A 146 -1.44 -1.04 -19.71
C ILE A 146 -1.56 0.38 -20.28
N PRO A 147 -2.62 1.13 -19.95
CA PRO A 147 -2.73 2.52 -20.35
C PRO A 147 -1.56 3.33 -19.80
N ALA A 148 -1.00 4.25 -20.60
CA ALA A 148 0.01 5.17 -20.11
C ALA A 148 -0.54 5.99 -18.93
N ILE A 149 0.30 6.19 -17.92
CA ILE A 149 -0.08 6.97 -16.75
C ILE A 149 -0.41 8.42 -17.17
N THR A 150 -1.59 8.90 -16.82
CA THR A 150 -1.97 10.30 -17.08
C THR A 150 -1.19 11.25 -16.18
N GLN A 151 -0.94 12.48 -16.64
CA GLN A 151 -0.29 13.52 -15.83
C GLN A 151 -1.02 13.76 -14.50
N LYS A 152 -2.34 13.60 -14.48
CA LYS A 152 -3.17 13.73 -13.25
C LYS A 152 -2.88 12.62 -12.26
N LEU A 153 -2.81 11.36 -12.71
CA LEU A 153 -2.43 10.22 -11.86
C LEU A 153 -0.99 10.33 -11.37
N GLN A 154 -0.08 10.76 -12.24
CA GLN A 154 1.31 11.04 -11.86
C GLN A 154 1.40 12.07 -10.74
N GLY A 155 0.52 13.09 -10.75
CA GLY A 155 0.44 14.08 -9.68
C GLY A 155 0.16 13.47 -8.30
N LEU A 156 -0.66 12.43 -8.20
CA LEU A 156 -0.89 11.72 -6.93
C LEU A 156 0.36 10.99 -6.44
N TRP A 157 1.16 10.42 -7.35
CA TRP A 157 2.43 9.78 -6.99
C TRP A 157 3.50 10.80 -6.57
N GLN A 158 3.49 11.99 -7.15
CA GLN A 158 4.35 13.10 -6.70
C GLN A 158 3.97 13.59 -5.30
N VAL A 159 2.68 13.60 -4.96
CA VAL A 159 2.20 13.85 -3.58
C VAL A 159 2.69 12.77 -2.64
N ASN A 160 2.62 11.50 -3.04
CA ASN A 160 3.17 10.39 -2.26
C ASN A 160 4.68 10.52 -2.07
N GLN A 161 5.42 10.88 -3.12
CA GLN A 161 6.86 11.14 -3.06
C GLN A 161 7.20 12.25 -2.05
N ALA A 162 6.43 13.32 -2.01
CA ALA A 162 6.63 14.40 -1.03
C ALA A 162 6.43 13.90 0.41
N LEU A 163 5.42 13.05 0.65
CA LEU A 163 5.20 12.42 1.95
C LEU A 163 6.38 11.52 2.35
N LEU A 164 6.89 10.71 1.42
CA LEU A 164 8.06 9.86 1.65
C LEU A 164 9.33 10.70 1.91
N GLY A 165 9.48 11.83 1.22
CA GLY A 165 10.54 12.80 1.47
C GLY A 165 10.49 13.37 2.89
N PHE A 166 9.29 13.69 3.39
CA PHE A 166 9.10 14.13 4.77
C PHE A 166 9.51 13.03 5.78
N VAL A 167 9.10 11.78 5.54
CA VAL A 167 9.53 10.66 6.40
C VAL A 167 11.03 10.50 6.38
N GLN A 168 11.64 10.57 5.21
CA GLN A 168 13.08 10.43 5.03
C GLN A 168 13.89 11.53 5.72
N MET A 169 13.32 12.74 5.84
CA MET A 169 13.93 13.84 6.58
C MET A 169 13.99 13.56 8.09
N HIS A 170 12.96 12.92 8.66
CA HIS A 170 12.87 12.63 10.09
C HIS A 170 13.40 11.26 10.49
N ARG A 171 13.44 10.32 9.56
CA ARG A 171 13.95 8.95 9.71
C ARG A 171 14.75 8.56 8.48
N PRO A 172 15.99 9.09 8.37
CA PRO A 172 16.82 8.86 7.19
C PRO A 172 17.22 7.40 7.06
N LEU A 173 17.04 6.84 5.88
CA LEU A 173 17.51 5.51 5.49
C LEU A 173 18.37 5.64 4.25
N SER A 174 19.54 5.00 4.25
CA SER A 174 20.44 4.93 3.10
C SER A 174 20.21 3.70 2.23
N THR A 175 19.41 2.75 2.72
CA THR A 175 19.10 1.48 2.04
C THR A 175 17.62 1.33 1.79
N ALA A 176 17.27 0.71 0.65
CA ALA A 176 15.90 0.31 0.36
C ALA A 176 15.88 -1.13 -0.15
N THR A 177 15.02 -1.94 0.46
CA THR A 177 14.57 -3.21 -0.10
C THR A 177 13.18 -3.00 -0.69
N LEU A 178 13.06 -3.18 -2.00
CA LEU A 178 11.78 -3.09 -2.68
C LEU A 178 11.19 -4.49 -2.83
N ASP A 179 9.96 -4.66 -2.35
CA ASP A 179 9.16 -5.85 -2.57
C ASP A 179 8.19 -5.57 -3.70
N MET A 180 8.35 -6.29 -4.82
CA MET A 180 7.40 -6.22 -5.93
C MET A 180 6.40 -7.35 -5.82
N ASP A 181 5.11 -7.01 -5.82
CA ASP A 181 4.03 -7.98 -5.68
C ASP A 181 2.73 -7.45 -6.29
N ALA A 182 2.00 -8.30 -7.02
CA ALA A 182 0.70 -7.96 -7.58
C ALA A 182 -0.42 -8.40 -6.64
N THR A 183 -1.54 -7.66 -6.65
CA THR A 183 -2.74 -8.06 -5.90
C THR A 183 -3.97 -7.98 -6.77
N LEU A 184 -4.88 -8.96 -6.66
CA LEU A 184 -6.16 -8.92 -7.33
C LEU A 184 -7.18 -8.12 -6.53
N ILE A 185 -7.88 -7.22 -7.20
CA ILE A 185 -9.04 -6.48 -6.70
C ILE A 185 -10.25 -6.95 -7.50
N GLU A 186 -10.99 -7.91 -6.93
CA GLU A 186 -12.21 -8.42 -7.55
C GLU A 186 -13.25 -7.31 -7.67
N THR A 187 -13.96 -7.27 -8.79
CA THR A 187 -14.96 -6.24 -9.05
C THR A 187 -16.00 -6.70 -10.07
N HIS A 188 -17.20 -6.15 -9.97
CA HIS A 188 -18.28 -6.35 -10.94
C HIS A 188 -18.43 -5.16 -11.90
N LYS A 189 -17.46 -4.23 -11.92
CA LYS A 189 -17.51 -3.04 -12.77
C LYS A 189 -17.51 -3.45 -14.25
N ARG A 190 -18.26 -2.69 -15.07
CA ARG A 190 -18.50 -3.03 -16.48
C ARG A 190 -17.21 -3.19 -17.27
N ASP A 191 -16.29 -2.26 -17.14
CA ASP A 191 -15.08 -2.15 -17.97
C ASP A 191 -13.89 -2.96 -17.45
N ALA A 192 -14.01 -3.61 -16.27
CA ALA A 192 -13.00 -4.51 -15.74
C ALA A 192 -12.92 -5.80 -16.55
N LEU A 193 -11.70 -6.29 -16.76
CA LEU A 193 -11.42 -7.50 -17.55
C LEU A 193 -11.25 -8.74 -16.65
N PRO A 194 -11.53 -9.95 -17.19
CA PRO A 194 -11.31 -11.20 -16.45
C PRO A 194 -9.84 -11.41 -16.12
N CYS A 195 -9.55 -11.83 -14.89
CA CYS A 195 -8.21 -12.26 -14.49
C CYS A 195 -8.00 -13.76 -14.73
N TYR A 196 -6.78 -14.25 -14.50
CA TYR A 196 -6.42 -15.66 -14.66
C TYR A 196 -7.24 -16.64 -13.79
N LYS A 197 -7.95 -16.13 -12.77
CA LYS A 197 -8.86 -16.93 -11.93
C LYS A 197 -10.29 -16.99 -12.46
N GLY A 198 -10.59 -16.37 -13.60
CA GLY A 198 -11.89 -16.44 -14.28
C GLY A 198 -12.93 -15.41 -13.81
N PHE A 199 -12.62 -14.53 -12.85
CA PHE A 199 -13.51 -13.43 -12.45
C PHE A 199 -12.96 -12.07 -12.90
N LYS A 200 -13.82 -11.05 -12.97
CA LYS A 200 -13.41 -9.68 -13.29
C LYS A 200 -12.62 -9.06 -12.15
N ALA A 201 -11.48 -8.47 -12.45
CA ALA A 201 -10.62 -7.84 -11.47
C ALA A 201 -9.79 -6.71 -12.08
N TYR A 202 -9.17 -5.91 -11.19
CA TYR A 202 -7.95 -5.18 -11.48
C TYR A 202 -6.78 -5.85 -10.77
N GLN A 203 -5.58 -5.70 -11.30
CA GLN A 203 -4.38 -6.37 -10.79
C GLN A 203 -3.22 -5.38 -10.65
N PRO A 204 -3.27 -4.41 -9.71
CA PRO A 204 -2.16 -3.50 -9.51
C PRO A 204 -0.89 -4.24 -9.11
N LEU A 205 0.25 -3.82 -9.70
CA LEU A 205 1.60 -4.22 -9.34
C LEU A 205 2.19 -3.18 -8.39
N ASN A 206 2.53 -3.61 -7.19
CA ASN A 206 2.94 -2.77 -6.09
C ASN A 206 4.46 -2.85 -5.87
N CYS A 207 5.09 -1.71 -5.59
CA CYS A 207 6.46 -1.59 -5.10
C CYS A 207 6.44 -1.09 -3.67
N TRP A 208 6.70 -1.99 -2.73
CA TRP A 208 6.73 -1.75 -1.29
C TRP A 208 8.15 -1.50 -0.82
N TRP A 209 8.40 -0.43 -0.07
CA TRP A 209 9.68 -0.17 0.58
C TRP A 209 9.67 -0.78 1.99
N ALA A 210 10.35 -1.91 2.14
CA ALA A 210 10.23 -2.77 3.32
C ALA A 210 10.71 -2.11 4.63
N GLU A 211 11.86 -1.43 4.61
CA GLU A 211 12.42 -0.78 5.80
C GLU A 211 11.62 0.45 6.21
N GLN A 212 11.05 1.16 5.24
CA GLN A 212 10.23 2.33 5.49
C GLN A 212 8.78 1.95 5.82
N GLY A 213 8.36 0.73 5.49
CA GLY A 213 7.01 0.28 5.75
C GLY A 213 5.95 1.08 4.99
N THR A 214 6.27 1.53 3.78
CA THR A 214 5.42 2.37 2.93
C THR A 214 5.37 1.88 1.49
N MET A 215 4.29 2.17 0.80
CA MET A 215 4.17 1.93 -0.63
C MET A 215 4.89 3.05 -1.40
N LEU A 216 5.94 2.67 -2.13
CA LEU A 216 6.70 3.62 -2.95
C LEU A 216 5.90 4.01 -4.21
N TYR A 217 5.41 3.00 -4.92
CA TYR A 217 4.68 3.15 -6.17
C TYR A 217 3.75 1.95 -6.39
N SER A 218 2.70 2.15 -7.16
CA SER A 218 1.82 1.07 -7.61
C SER A 218 1.30 1.41 -9.00
N GLU A 219 1.46 0.50 -9.93
CA GLU A 219 0.84 0.61 -11.24
C GLU A 219 -0.51 -0.10 -11.23
N PHE A 220 -1.58 0.66 -11.47
CA PHE A 220 -2.93 0.11 -11.56
C PHE A 220 -3.11 -0.56 -12.93
N ARG A 221 -3.56 -1.82 -12.97
CA ARG A 221 -3.64 -2.67 -14.16
C ARG A 221 -4.98 -3.36 -14.25
N ASP A 222 -5.43 -3.69 -15.46
CA ASP A 222 -6.57 -4.57 -15.65
C ASP A 222 -6.26 -6.02 -15.24
N GLY A 223 -7.33 -6.79 -14.98
CA GLY A 223 -7.20 -8.16 -14.48
C GLY A 223 -6.55 -9.15 -15.46
N ASN A 224 -6.61 -8.86 -16.76
CA ASN A 224 -5.98 -9.68 -17.80
C ASN A 224 -4.47 -9.44 -17.98
N VAL A 225 -3.90 -8.44 -17.29
CA VAL A 225 -2.46 -8.16 -17.33
C VAL A 225 -1.75 -9.13 -16.38
N PRO A 226 -0.86 -10.02 -16.86
CA PRO A 226 -0.13 -10.94 -16.00
C PRO A 226 0.75 -10.19 -14.98
N ALA A 227 0.89 -10.74 -13.78
CA ALA A 227 1.72 -10.16 -12.72
C ALA A 227 3.18 -9.92 -13.15
N GLY A 228 3.74 -10.82 -14.00
CA GLY A 228 5.11 -10.72 -14.54
C GLY A 228 5.26 -9.72 -15.71
N HIS A 229 4.18 -9.15 -16.23
CA HIS A 229 4.26 -8.28 -17.42
C HIS A 229 4.94 -6.94 -17.06
N GLU A 230 5.96 -6.56 -17.84
CA GLU A 230 6.71 -5.30 -17.73
C GLU A 230 7.22 -4.94 -16.31
N GLN A 231 7.65 -5.92 -15.54
CA GLN A 231 8.14 -5.67 -14.17
C GLN A 231 9.36 -4.74 -14.13
N LEU A 232 10.27 -4.84 -15.11
CA LEU A 232 11.43 -3.94 -15.19
C LEU A 232 10.99 -2.48 -15.34
N ARG A 233 10.04 -2.20 -16.22
CA ARG A 233 9.53 -0.83 -16.42
C ARG A 233 8.93 -0.29 -15.12
N VAL A 234 8.12 -1.07 -14.43
CA VAL A 234 7.51 -0.65 -13.16
C VAL A 234 8.56 -0.42 -12.08
N LEU A 235 9.61 -1.23 -12.01
CA LEU A 235 10.74 -0.96 -11.13
C LEU A 235 11.40 0.38 -11.45
N GLN A 236 11.67 0.65 -12.75
CA GLN A 236 12.28 1.90 -13.20
C GLN A 236 11.40 3.12 -12.85
N ASP A 237 10.09 3.03 -13.06
CA ASP A 237 9.13 4.06 -12.67
C ASP A 237 9.15 4.29 -11.16
N ALA A 238 9.12 3.22 -10.35
CA ALA A 238 9.20 3.29 -8.90
C ALA A 238 10.48 3.97 -8.41
N LEU A 239 11.63 3.69 -9.03
CA LEU A 239 12.92 4.31 -8.68
C LEU A 239 12.92 5.82 -8.88
N GLY A 240 12.08 6.35 -9.77
CA GLY A 240 11.88 7.80 -9.96
C GLY A 240 11.26 8.49 -8.73
N TYR A 241 10.56 7.75 -7.88
CA TYR A 241 9.95 8.26 -6.64
C TYR A 241 10.80 8.01 -5.39
N LEU A 242 11.88 7.23 -5.50
CA LEU A 242 12.72 6.90 -4.36
C LEU A 242 13.61 8.09 -3.96
N PRO A 243 13.61 8.52 -2.67
CA PRO A 243 14.39 9.66 -2.21
C PRO A 243 15.88 9.57 -2.57
N ALA A 244 16.48 10.70 -2.96
CA ALA A 244 17.87 10.76 -3.44
C ALA A 244 18.90 10.29 -2.41
N SER A 245 18.60 10.38 -1.11
CA SER A 245 19.45 9.93 0.01
C SER A 245 19.62 8.41 0.10
N VAL A 246 18.76 7.62 -0.56
CA VAL A 246 18.94 6.16 -0.64
C VAL A 246 20.07 5.85 -1.62
N THR A 247 21.09 5.16 -1.14
CA THR A 247 22.30 4.84 -1.92
C THR A 247 22.48 3.35 -2.21
N LYS A 248 21.80 2.48 -1.46
CA LYS A 248 21.82 1.02 -1.68
C LYS A 248 20.41 0.51 -1.91
N LEU A 249 20.23 -0.29 -2.97
CA LEU A 249 18.96 -0.88 -3.36
C LEU A 249 19.06 -2.40 -3.40
N SER A 250 18.02 -3.06 -2.91
CA SER A 250 17.83 -4.50 -3.05
C SER A 250 16.38 -4.78 -3.51
N LEU A 251 16.18 -5.89 -4.21
CA LEU A 251 14.89 -6.28 -4.79
C LEU A 251 14.45 -7.66 -4.33
N ARG A 252 13.18 -7.81 -3.99
CA ARG A 252 12.54 -9.10 -3.75
C ARG A 252 11.25 -9.21 -4.56
N SER A 253 11.00 -10.38 -5.13
CA SER A 253 9.74 -10.69 -5.80
C SER A 253 9.43 -12.19 -5.70
N ASP A 254 8.19 -12.55 -5.95
CA ASP A 254 7.81 -13.95 -6.20
C ASP A 254 8.25 -14.40 -7.61
N THR A 255 7.72 -15.53 -8.08
CA THR A 255 8.03 -16.07 -9.40
C THR A 255 7.57 -15.16 -10.54
N ALA A 256 6.63 -14.24 -10.32
CA ALA A 256 6.26 -13.25 -11.33
C ALA A 256 7.43 -12.33 -11.71
N GLY A 257 8.36 -12.09 -10.77
CA GLY A 257 9.59 -11.33 -11.01
C GLY A 257 10.69 -12.12 -11.72
N TYR A 258 10.50 -13.39 -12.03
CA TYR A 258 11.47 -14.20 -12.76
C TYR A 258 11.45 -13.85 -14.25
N GLN A 259 11.88 -12.62 -14.55
CA GLN A 259 11.92 -12.06 -15.90
C GLN A 259 13.36 -11.76 -16.28
N GLU A 260 13.80 -12.29 -17.44
CA GLU A 260 15.18 -12.15 -17.93
C GLU A 260 15.67 -10.69 -17.88
N GLU A 261 14.88 -9.77 -18.44
CA GLU A 261 15.24 -8.35 -18.52
C GLU A 261 15.45 -7.74 -17.13
N LEU A 262 14.60 -8.09 -16.16
CA LEU A 262 14.70 -7.60 -14.78
C LEU A 262 15.96 -8.13 -14.09
N LEU A 263 16.22 -9.43 -14.22
CA LEU A 263 17.38 -10.09 -13.62
C LEU A 263 18.69 -9.55 -14.19
N LEU A 264 18.77 -9.42 -15.52
CA LEU A 264 19.95 -8.84 -16.20
C LEU A 264 20.15 -7.37 -15.85
N TYR A 265 19.08 -6.59 -15.78
CA TYR A 265 19.15 -5.18 -15.36
C TYR A 265 19.76 -5.03 -13.96
N CYS A 266 19.28 -5.82 -13.01
CA CYS A 266 19.77 -5.82 -11.64
C CYS A 266 21.21 -6.36 -11.53
N GLY A 267 21.48 -7.52 -12.12
CA GLY A 267 22.76 -8.22 -11.97
C GLY A 267 23.90 -7.56 -12.72
N GLU A 268 23.66 -6.98 -13.90
CA GLU A 268 24.69 -6.35 -14.71
C GLU A 268 25.00 -4.90 -14.33
N GLY A 269 24.29 -4.34 -13.37
CA GLY A 269 24.54 -2.99 -12.90
C GLY A 269 24.14 -1.91 -13.90
N LYS A 270 23.06 -2.15 -14.66
CA LYS A 270 22.56 -1.22 -15.68
C LYS A 270 21.91 0.03 -15.10
N ASN A 271 21.63 0.05 -13.80
CA ASN A 271 21.07 1.24 -13.14
C ASN A 271 22.18 2.27 -12.89
N PRO A 272 22.04 3.52 -13.39
CA PRO A 272 23.10 4.54 -13.25
C PRO A 272 23.27 5.03 -11.81
N ARG A 273 22.25 4.92 -10.96
CA ARG A 273 22.31 5.37 -9.55
C ARG A 273 22.82 4.31 -8.60
N PHE A 274 22.40 3.06 -8.79
CA PHE A 274 22.67 1.98 -7.82
C PHE A 274 23.72 0.98 -8.33
N GLY A 275 24.05 0.98 -9.63
CA GLY A 275 24.87 -0.06 -10.22
C GLY A 275 24.21 -1.42 -10.11
N VAL A 276 24.92 -2.40 -9.54
CA VAL A 276 24.35 -3.74 -9.28
C VAL A 276 23.33 -3.65 -8.15
N ILE A 277 22.12 -4.14 -8.43
CA ILE A 277 21.05 -4.27 -7.46
C ILE A 277 21.05 -5.72 -6.96
N GLU A 278 21.23 -5.90 -5.66
CA GLU A 278 21.12 -7.23 -5.04
C GLU A 278 19.66 -7.69 -5.05
N PHE A 279 19.42 -8.96 -5.36
CA PHE A 279 18.06 -9.47 -5.38
C PHE A 279 17.97 -10.92 -4.90
N ALA A 280 16.75 -11.32 -4.50
CA ALA A 280 16.30 -12.69 -4.41
C ALA A 280 14.87 -12.77 -4.94
N ILE A 281 14.64 -13.63 -5.92
CA ILE A 281 13.38 -13.74 -6.66
C ILE A 281 13.03 -15.24 -6.76
N GLY A 282 11.74 -15.57 -6.62
CA GLY A 282 11.29 -16.93 -6.89
C GLY A 282 11.63 -17.36 -8.32
N ALA A 283 12.28 -18.50 -8.51
CA ALA A 283 12.61 -19.02 -9.81
C ALA A 283 11.58 -20.04 -10.28
N ASP A 284 11.30 -20.07 -11.58
CA ASP A 284 10.42 -21.07 -12.18
C ASP A 284 11.02 -22.47 -12.08
N VAL A 285 10.21 -23.41 -11.65
CA VAL A 285 10.59 -24.84 -11.57
C VAL A 285 10.34 -25.50 -12.92
N THR A 286 11.21 -25.18 -13.88
CA THR A 286 11.20 -25.79 -15.22
C THR A 286 11.72 -27.21 -15.19
N GLU A 287 11.59 -27.94 -16.30
CA GLU A 287 12.13 -29.30 -16.45
C GLU A 287 13.66 -29.33 -16.29
N ALA A 288 14.35 -28.35 -16.87
CA ALA A 288 15.80 -28.19 -16.73
C ALA A 288 16.22 -27.87 -15.27
N PHE A 289 15.45 -27.07 -14.56
CA PHE A 289 15.67 -26.83 -13.13
C PHE A 289 15.48 -28.11 -12.30
N ARG A 290 14.43 -28.92 -12.59
CA ARG A 290 14.20 -30.23 -11.96
C ARG A 290 15.36 -31.20 -12.20
N ALA A 291 15.88 -31.24 -13.42
CA ALA A 291 17.04 -32.05 -13.75
C ALA A 291 18.29 -31.67 -12.94
N ALA A 292 18.56 -30.37 -12.81
CA ALA A 292 19.65 -29.86 -11.95
C ALA A 292 19.45 -30.21 -10.46
N VAL A 293 18.22 -30.13 -9.98
CA VAL A 293 17.85 -30.53 -8.61
C VAL A 293 18.09 -32.01 -8.37
N LEU A 294 17.71 -32.90 -9.33
CA LEU A 294 17.94 -34.34 -9.23
C LEU A 294 19.43 -34.72 -9.32
N ALA A 295 20.21 -33.92 -10.05
CA ALA A 295 21.66 -34.13 -10.16
C ALA A 295 22.43 -33.66 -8.91
N THR A 296 21.79 -32.88 -8.03
CA THR A 296 22.42 -32.39 -6.81
C THR A 296 22.64 -33.54 -5.80
N PRO A 297 23.89 -33.79 -5.34
CA PRO A 297 24.15 -34.85 -4.39
C PRO A 297 23.36 -34.68 -3.11
N GLU A 298 22.95 -35.78 -2.49
CA GLU A 298 22.17 -35.74 -1.26
C GLU A 298 22.93 -35.09 -0.09
N THR A 299 24.24 -35.13 -0.11
CA THR A 299 25.13 -34.49 0.89
C THR A 299 25.13 -32.96 0.83
N GLU A 300 24.66 -32.37 -0.28
CA GLU A 300 24.56 -30.91 -0.43
C GLU A 300 23.24 -30.35 0.15
N TRP A 301 22.27 -31.22 0.40
CA TRP A 301 21.00 -30.80 0.99
C TRP A 301 21.16 -30.53 2.49
N LYS A 302 20.81 -29.31 2.88
CA LYS A 302 20.93 -28.81 4.26
C LYS A 302 19.54 -28.53 4.83
N PRO A 303 19.28 -28.79 6.12
CA PRO A 303 18.01 -28.41 6.74
C PRO A 303 17.84 -26.89 6.68
N LEU A 304 16.63 -26.43 6.38
CA LEU A 304 16.27 -25.03 6.42
C LEU A 304 15.88 -24.64 7.85
N ILE A 305 16.75 -23.92 8.52
CA ILE A 305 16.57 -23.53 9.91
C ILE A 305 15.91 -22.14 9.97
N ARG A 306 14.84 -22.02 10.75
CA ARG A 306 14.18 -20.75 11.04
C ARG A 306 14.62 -20.25 12.40
N MET A 307 14.95 -18.96 12.51
CA MET A 307 15.12 -18.30 13.80
C MET A 307 13.74 -17.85 14.32
N PHE A 308 13.36 -18.36 15.49
CA PHE A 308 12.14 -17.95 16.19
C PHE A 308 12.49 -17.55 17.62
N ASP A 309 12.17 -16.32 18.01
CA ASP A 309 12.56 -15.72 19.30
C ASP A 309 14.03 -15.91 19.66
N GLY A 310 14.92 -15.78 18.65
CA GLY A 310 16.36 -15.96 18.83
C GLY A 310 16.82 -17.41 18.93
N GLN A 311 15.92 -18.39 18.85
CA GLN A 311 16.26 -19.82 18.89
C GLN A 311 16.15 -20.45 17.50
N PRO A 312 17.09 -21.30 17.10
CA PRO A 312 17.05 -22.03 15.85
C PRO A 312 15.98 -23.14 15.90
N GLN A 313 15.06 -23.15 14.97
CA GLN A 313 14.06 -24.21 14.77
C GLN A 313 14.25 -24.82 13.39
N GLN A 314 14.47 -26.13 13.35
CA GLN A 314 14.51 -26.88 12.10
C GLN A 314 13.10 -26.97 11.53
N THR A 315 12.96 -26.65 10.25
CA THR A 315 11.72 -26.84 9.49
C THR A 315 11.71 -28.24 8.82
N ASP A 316 10.56 -28.62 8.26
CA ASP A 316 10.47 -29.82 7.41
C ASP A 316 11.13 -29.62 6.02
N GLN A 317 11.70 -28.46 5.77
CA GLN A 317 12.28 -28.09 4.49
C GLN A 317 13.79 -28.25 4.50
N GLU A 318 14.32 -28.60 3.33
CA GLU A 318 15.74 -28.64 3.04
C GLU A 318 16.05 -27.75 1.83
N TRP A 319 17.25 -27.25 1.76
CA TRP A 319 17.72 -26.43 0.65
C TRP A 319 19.10 -26.87 0.17
N ALA A 320 19.37 -26.62 -1.11
CA ALA A 320 20.69 -26.78 -1.70
C ALA A 320 20.92 -25.71 -2.77
N GLU A 321 22.19 -25.38 -3.03
CA GLU A 321 22.58 -24.62 -4.21
C GLU A 321 22.71 -25.57 -5.37
N VAL A 322 22.01 -25.28 -6.48
CA VAL A 322 21.92 -26.20 -7.63
C VAL A 322 22.67 -25.66 -8.83
N GLY A 323 23.35 -26.55 -9.56
CA GLY A 323 24.10 -26.22 -10.76
C GLY A 323 23.21 -25.93 -11.97
N TYR A 324 22.18 -25.10 -11.79
CA TYR A 324 21.25 -24.72 -12.86
C TYR A 324 21.72 -23.46 -13.58
N VAL A 325 21.69 -23.50 -14.91
CA VAL A 325 22.02 -22.36 -15.75
C VAL A 325 20.93 -22.20 -16.79
N PRO A 326 20.04 -21.21 -16.65
CA PRO A 326 19.03 -20.92 -17.67
C PRO A 326 19.69 -20.38 -18.95
N ASN A 327 19.01 -20.57 -20.09
CA ASN A 327 19.52 -20.14 -21.39
C ASN A 327 19.91 -18.66 -21.44
N TRP A 328 19.11 -17.80 -20.84
CA TRP A 328 19.35 -16.34 -20.79
C TRP A 328 20.65 -15.99 -20.04
N ALA A 329 21.00 -16.71 -18.98
CA ALA A 329 22.22 -16.46 -18.22
C ALA A 329 23.48 -16.75 -19.04
N GLY A 330 23.39 -17.60 -20.08
CA GLY A 330 24.47 -17.87 -21.03
C GLY A 330 24.92 -16.63 -21.79
N HIS A 331 24.07 -15.63 -21.94
CA HIS A 331 24.36 -14.35 -22.60
C HIS A 331 24.88 -13.27 -21.64
N SER A 332 24.81 -13.50 -20.33
CA SER A 332 25.29 -12.54 -19.32
C SER A 332 26.79 -12.64 -19.13
N ARG A 333 27.46 -11.45 -19.11
CA ARG A 333 28.89 -11.34 -18.74
C ARG A 333 29.15 -11.70 -17.29
N LYS A 334 28.11 -11.64 -16.43
CA LYS A 334 28.16 -11.93 -14.98
C LYS A 334 27.48 -13.26 -14.64
N ARG A 335 27.47 -14.22 -15.56
CA ARG A 335 26.82 -15.53 -15.37
C ARG A 335 27.18 -16.21 -14.05
N ALA A 336 28.45 -16.12 -13.63
CA ALA A 336 28.91 -16.73 -12.39
C ALA A 336 28.35 -16.07 -11.10
N ASP A 337 27.74 -14.87 -11.21
CA ASP A 337 27.14 -14.18 -10.08
C ASP A 337 25.70 -14.61 -9.80
N TYR A 338 25.03 -15.29 -10.76
CA TYR A 338 23.67 -15.81 -10.54
C TYR A 338 23.74 -17.18 -9.89
N ARG A 339 23.15 -17.27 -8.71
CA ARG A 339 23.04 -18.50 -7.91
C ARG A 339 21.59 -18.96 -7.92
N PHE A 340 21.39 -20.28 -8.00
CA PHE A 340 20.08 -20.90 -7.93
C PHE A 340 20.00 -21.79 -6.70
N LEU A 341 19.02 -21.53 -5.86
CA LEU A 341 18.74 -22.30 -4.65
C LEU A 341 17.46 -23.10 -4.86
N ALA A 342 17.52 -24.38 -4.60
CA ALA A 342 16.36 -25.23 -4.55
C ALA A 342 15.94 -25.46 -3.11
N ILE A 343 14.63 -25.47 -2.88
CA ILE A 343 14.01 -25.78 -1.57
C ILE A 343 13.07 -26.95 -1.82
N ARG A 344 13.20 -28.01 -1.03
CA ARG A 344 12.29 -29.16 -1.06
C ARG A 344 11.58 -29.34 0.27
N GLU A 345 10.29 -29.69 0.20
CA GLU A 345 9.43 -29.93 1.36
C GLU A 345 8.70 -31.28 1.14
N PRO A 346 8.81 -32.25 2.05
CA PRO A 346 8.18 -33.56 1.87
C PRO A 346 6.64 -33.43 1.85
N LEU A 347 6.01 -34.06 0.87
CA LEU A 347 4.55 -34.18 0.83
C LEU A 347 4.10 -35.29 1.78
N ARG A 348 3.51 -34.91 2.92
CA ARG A 348 3.02 -35.85 3.94
C ARG A 348 1.70 -36.53 3.53
N ARG A 349 0.94 -35.94 2.61
CA ARG A 349 -0.31 -36.51 2.07
C ARG A 349 -0.39 -36.18 0.58
N LEU A 350 -0.52 -37.20 -0.24
CA LEU A 350 -0.94 -37.04 -1.63
C LEU A 350 -2.46 -36.82 -1.64
N PRO A 351 -3.00 -35.92 -2.49
CA PRO A 351 -4.44 -35.83 -2.71
C PRO A 351 -4.97 -37.18 -3.17
N LEU A 352 -6.10 -37.61 -2.61
CA LEU A 352 -6.81 -38.81 -3.09
C LEU A 352 -7.45 -38.48 -4.45
N GLY A 353 -6.95 -39.10 -5.53
CA GLY A 353 -7.47 -39.00 -6.90
C GLY A 353 -6.39 -38.84 -7.94
N ASP A 354 -6.46 -39.60 -9.00
CA ASP A 354 -5.46 -39.65 -10.08
C ASP A 354 -5.37 -38.40 -10.95
N GLU A 355 -6.21 -37.38 -10.76
CA GLU A 355 -6.30 -36.19 -11.61
C GLU A 355 -6.11 -34.86 -10.84
N ALA A 356 -5.77 -34.87 -9.57
CA ALA A 356 -5.57 -33.63 -8.83
C ALA A 356 -4.26 -32.94 -9.23
N GLN A 357 -4.33 -32.01 -10.17
CA GLN A 357 -3.23 -31.13 -10.50
C GLN A 357 -2.91 -30.25 -9.28
N LEU A 358 -1.76 -30.54 -8.63
CA LEU A 358 -1.32 -29.79 -7.47
C LEU A 358 -0.99 -28.35 -7.88
N PRO A 359 -1.41 -27.34 -7.08
CA PRO A 359 -1.18 -25.93 -7.39
C PRO A 359 0.30 -25.50 -7.21
N PHE A 360 1.20 -26.42 -7.07
CA PHE A 360 2.65 -26.21 -6.87
C PHE A 360 3.46 -27.30 -7.55
N PRO A 361 4.69 -27.00 -7.98
CA PRO A 361 5.59 -27.99 -8.57
C PRO A 361 5.96 -29.09 -7.57
N THR A 362 5.98 -30.33 -8.04
CA THR A 362 6.42 -31.49 -7.26
C THR A 362 7.52 -32.25 -7.97
N GLN A 363 8.35 -32.99 -7.21
CA GLN A 363 9.41 -33.83 -7.71
C GLN A 363 9.53 -35.10 -6.87
N GLN A 364 9.66 -36.25 -7.56
CA GLN A 364 9.96 -37.54 -6.92
C GLN A 364 11.47 -37.66 -6.70
N PHE A 365 11.89 -37.98 -5.48
CA PHE A 365 13.29 -38.24 -5.12
C PHE A 365 13.49 -39.71 -4.77
N GLY A 366 13.63 -40.54 -5.77
CA GLY A 366 13.85 -41.98 -5.62
C GLY A 366 12.87 -42.64 -4.63
N LEU A 367 13.40 -43.37 -3.63
CA LEU A 367 12.62 -44.01 -2.58
C LEU A 367 12.21 -43.05 -1.43
N LYS A 368 12.73 -41.82 -1.42
CA LYS A 368 12.42 -40.81 -0.34
C LYS A 368 11.02 -40.23 -0.46
N GLY A 369 10.37 -40.38 -1.60
CA GLY A 369 9.00 -39.91 -1.83
C GLY A 369 8.89 -38.62 -2.65
N THR A 370 7.70 -38.04 -2.65
CA THR A 370 7.38 -36.84 -3.43
C THR A 370 7.54 -35.60 -2.56
N TYR A 371 8.17 -34.58 -3.13
CA TYR A 371 8.42 -33.30 -2.49
C TYR A 371 7.80 -32.17 -3.28
N LYS A 372 7.32 -31.11 -2.59
CA LYS A 372 7.13 -29.80 -3.19
C LYS A 372 8.50 -29.22 -3.48
N LEU A 373 8.60 -28.52 -4.61
CA LEU A 373 9.85 -27.92 -5.05
C LEU A 373 9.66 -26.42 -5.29
N PHE A 374 10.58 -25.63 -4.76
CA PHE A 374 10.64 -24.19 -4.96
C PHE A 374 12.04 -23.81 -5.44
N GLY A 375 12.11 -22.83 -6.34
CA GLY A 375 13.36 -22.25 -6.82
C GLY A 375 13.52 -20.83 -6.33
N VAL A 376 14.78 -20.41 -6.10
CA VAL A 376 15.15 -19.01 -5.85
C VAL A 376 16.36 -18.68 -6.70
N VAL A 377 16.32 -17.58 -7.45
CA VAL A 377 17.45 -16.97 -8.11
C VAL A 377 17.94 -15.77 -7.33
N THR A 378 19.25 -15.61 -7.21
CA THR A 378 19.86 -14.49 -6.47
C THR A 378 21.26 -14.17 -6.99
N ASN A 379 21.68 -12.92 -6.83
CA ASN A 379 23.09 -12.48 -6.97
C ASN A 379 23.74 -12.15 -5.63
N LYS A 380 23.03 -12.39 -4.52
CA LYS A 380 23.56 -12.19 -3.17
C LYS A 380 24.59 -13.24 -2.82
N LYS A 381 25.60 -12.88 -2.01
CA LYS A 381 26.73 -13.74 -1.64
C LYS A 381 26.55 -14.44 -0.28
N GLU A 382 25.55 -14.05 0.51
CA GLU A 382 25.25 -14.65 1.81
C GLU A 382 24.89 -16.14 1.67
N ALA A 383 24.91 -16.87 2.78
CA ALA A 383 24.51 -18.28 2.82
C ALA A 383 23.07 -18.47 2.29
N GLY A 384 22.82 -19.58 1.62
CA GLY A 384 21.54 -19.78 0.91
C GLY A 384 20.32 -19.75 1.83
N ASP A 385 20.43 -20.28 3.06
CA ASP A 385 19.38 -20.18 4.07
C ASP A 385 19.08 -18.72 4.46
N GLN A 386 20.11 -17.87 4.61
CA GLN A 386 19.94 -16.44 4.88
C GLN A 386 19.22 -15.74 3.74
N VAL A 387 19.59 -16.04 2.49
CA VAL A 387 18.94 -15.49 1.29
C VAL A 387 17.47 -15.93 1.21
N ILE A 388 17.18 -17.21 1.48
CA ILE A 388 15.82 -17.76 1.48
C ILE A 388 14.96 -17.03 2.54
N TRP A 389 15.46 -16.88 3.77
CA TRP A 389 14.71 -16.19 4.81
C TRP A 389 14.59 -14.69 4.54
N TRP A 390 15.60 -14.06 3.94
CA TRP A 390 15.49 -12.68 3.51
C TRP A 390 14.40 -12.49 2.44
N LEU A 391 14.33 -13.38 1.44
CA LEU A 391 13.23 -13.37 0.48
C LEU A 391 11.87 -13.59 1.17
N ARG A 392 11.79 -14.55 2.07
CA ARG A 392 10.55 -14.88 2.79
C ARG A 392 10.10 -13.82 3.78
N ALA A 393 10.98 -12.91 4.20
CA ALA A 393 10.61 -11.80 5.07
C ALA A 393 9.57 -10.84 4.43
N ARG A 394 9.35 -10.92 3.10
CA ARG A 394 8.24 -10.24 2.40
C ARG A 394 6.90 -10.94 2.64
N CYS A 395 6.90 -12.28 2.80
CA CYS A 395 5.68 -13.07 2.99
C CYS A 395 4.96 -12.66 4.29
N GLY A 396 3.65 -12.62 4.24
CA GLY A 396 2.81 -12.14 5.35
C GLY A 396 2.74 -10.62 5.46
N LYS A 397 3.83 -9.88 5.24
CA LYS A 397 3.81 -8.40 5.24
C LYS A 397 3.12 -7.83 4.01
N SER A 398 3.49 -8.28 2.81
CA SER A 398 2.81 -7.87 1.57
C SER A 398 1.32 -8.22 1.61
N GLU A 399 0.99 -9.44 2.04
CA GLU A 399 -0.40 -9.90 2.17
C GLU A 399 -1.19 -9.05 3.19
N GLN A 400 -0.58 -8.71 4.32
CA GLN A 400 -1.19 -7.85 5.33
C GLN A 400 -1.45 -6.45 4.77
N VAL A 401 -0.47 -5.85 4.07
CA VAL A 401 -0.60 -4.53 3.45
C VAL A 401 -1.68 -4.55 2.38
N HIS A 402 -1.70 -5.55 1.50
CA HIS A 402 -2.73 -5.70 0.48
C HIS A 402 -4.12 -5.87 1.11
N SER A 403 -4.23 -6.64 2.19
CA SER A 403 -5.49 -6.78 2.94
C SER A 403 -5.90 -5.45 3.57
N GLU A 404 -4.97 -4.72 4.21
CA GLU A 404 -5.25 -3.42 4.85
C GLU A 404 -5.70 -2.37 3.81
N LEU A 405 -5.02 -2.30 2.66
CA LEU A 405 -5.41 -1.41 1.56
C LEU A 405 -6.80 -1.75 1.02
N LYS A 406 -7.08 -3.04 0.78
CA LYS A 406 -8.35 -3.47 0.16
C LYS A 406 -9.54 -3.39 1.11
N THR A 407 -9.35 -3.79 2.38
CA THR A 407 -10.46 -3.95 3.34
C THR A 407 -10.53 -2.84 4.37
N ASP A 408 -9.39 -2.33 4.84
CA ASP A 408 -9.39 -1.32 5.90
C ASP A 408 -9.43 0.11 5.36
N LEU A 409 -8.97 0.33 4.12
CA LEU A 409 -8.85 1.65 3.51
C LEU A 409 -9.64 1.79 2.19
N ALA A 410 -10.66 0.98 2.02
CA ALA A 410 -11.61 1.02 0.88
C ALA A 410 -10.99 0.85 -0.54
N GLY A 411 -9.70 0.53 -0.67
CA GLY A 411 -9.06 0.35 -1.97
C GLY A 411 -9.65 -0.79 -2.79
N GLY A 412 -10.29 -1.78 -2.14
CA GLY A 412 -10.99 -2.88 -2.78
C GLY A 412 -12.41 -2.56 -3.24
N GLN A 413 -12.99 -1.43 -2.81
CA GLN A 413 -14.34 -1.00 -3.17
C GLN A 413 -14.30 0.06 -4.28
N LEU A 414 -14.06 -0.38 -5.50
CA LEU A 414 -13.84 0.52 -6.63
C LEU A 414 -15.10 1.33 -6.98
N PRO A 415 -15.00 2.67 -7.07
CA PRO A 415 -16.19 3.54 -7.15
C PRO A 415 -16.80 3.66 -8.55
N SER A 416 -16.03 3.36 -9.61
CA SER A 416 -16.39 3.74 -10.98
C SER A 416 -16.35 2.56 -11.96
N ALA A 417 -16.99 2.73 -13.13
CA ALA A 417 -16.82 1.84 -14.27
C ALA A 417 -15.51 2.12 -15.04
N VAL A 418 -14.95 3.33 -14.95
CA VAL A 418 -13.79 3.73 -15.77
C VAL A 418 -12.47 3.52 -15.05
N PHE A 419 -11.46 3.08 -15.79
CA PHE A 419 -10.12 2.71 -15.31
C PHE A 419 -9.44 3.83 -14.51
N GLY A 420 -9.33 5.05 -15.07
CA GLY A 420 -8.58 6.15 -14.44
C GLY A 420 -9.17 6.61 -13.11
N ALA A 421 -10.48 6.56 -12.94
CA ALA A 421 -11.15 6.88 -11.68
C ALA A 421 -10.81 5.84 -10.58
N ASN A 422 -10.78 4.56 -10.96
CA ASN A 422 -10.42 3.47 -10.05
C ASN A 422 -8.91 3.52 -9.70
N ALA A 423 -8.06 3.86 -10.67
CA ALA A 423 -6.62 4.06 -10.44
C ALA A 423 -6.35 5.22 -9.45
N ALA A 424 -7.10 6.33 -9.56
CA ALA A 424 -6.99 7.43 -8.61
C ALA A 424 -7.49 7.04 -7.21
N TRP A 425 -8.59 6.29 -7.11
CA TRP A 425 -9.10 5.76 -5.85
C TRP A 425 -8.08 4.86 -5.14
N TRP A 426 -7.45 3.95 -5.89
CA TRP A 426 -6.39 3.08 -5.39
C TRP A 426 -5.17 3.87 -4.90
N ALA A 427 -4.72 4.87 -5.68
CA ALA A 427 -3.60 5.74 -5.29
C ALA A 427 -3.91 6.53 -4.02
N LEU A 428 -5.15 6.99 -3.82
CA LEU A 428 -5.59 7.68 -2.60
C LEU A 428 -5.67 6.74 -1.39
N ALA A 429 -6.08 5.49 -1.58
CA ALA A 429 -6.02 4.49 -0.51
C ALA A 429 -4.56 4.21 -0.08
N ILE A 430 -3.63 4.15 -1.04
CA ILE A 430 -2.20 4.04 -0.75
C ILE A 430 -1.68 5.29 -0.02
N LEU A 431 -2.06 6.48 -0.43
CA LEU A 431 -1.66 7.72 0.25
C LEU A 431 -2.19 7.75 1.70
N ALA A 432 -3.42 7.30 1.94
CA ALA A 432 -3.98 7.15 3.29
C ALA A 432 -3.20 6.11 4.11
N HIS A 433 -2.83 4.98 3.50
CA HIS A 433 -1.99 3.97 4.13
C HIS A 433 -0.62 4.53 4.53
N ASN A 434 0.04 5.23 3.62
CA ASN A 434 1.35 5.83 3.88
C ASN A 434 1.27 6.93 4.95
N LEU A 435 0.22 7.77 4.92
CA LEU A 435 -0.01 8.76 5.97
C LEU A 435 -0.23 8.11 7.35
N ASN A 436 -0.93 6.97 7.38
CA ASN A 436 -1.07 6.17 8.60
C ASN A 436 0.26 5.54 9.04
N ALA A 437 1.09 5.07 8.11
CA ALA A 437 2.43 4.57 8.42
C ALA A 437 3.29 5.67 9.05
N VAL A 438 3.24 6.89 8.52
CA VAL A 438 3.92 8.07 9.09
C VAL A 438 3.41 8.36 10.50
N MET A 439 2.10 8.35 10.72
CA MET A 439 1.49 8.53 12.04
C MET A 439 2.04 7.51 13.04
N LYS A 440 2.10 6.23 12.67
CA LYS A 440 2.64 5.18 13.54
C LYS A 440 4.13 5.35 13.82
N GLN A 441 4.93 5.65 12.79
CA GLN A 441 6.39 5.68 12.89
C GLN A 441 6.94 6.90 13.61
N LEU A 442 6.41 8.08 13.28
CA LEU A 442 6.97 9.35 13.74
C LEU A 442 6.21 9.94 14.94
N VAL A 443 4.97 9.49 15.18
CA VAL A 443 4.09 10.10 16.19
C VAL A 443 3.72 9.14 17.30
N LEU A 444 3.19 7.95 16.98
CA LEU A 444 2.63 7.03 17.97
C LEU A 444 3.66 6.05 18.56
N GLY A 445 4.74 5.75 17.82
CA GLY A 445 5.84 4.91 18.30
C GLY A 445 5.64 3.40 18.14
N LYS A 446 6.56 2.63 18.76
CA LYS A 446 6.77 1.19 18.50
C LYS A 446 5.53 0.33 18.75
N ASP A 447 4.76 0.62 19.79
CA ASP A 447 3.60 -0.20 20.19
C ASP A 447 2.46 -0.15 19.18
N TRP A 448 2.50 0.83 18.27
CA TRP A 448 1.51 1.01 17.22
C TRP A 448 1.94 0.44 15.86
N MET A 449 3.22 0.11 15.70
CA MET A 449 3.76 -0.33 14.40
C MET A 449 3.10 -1.60 13.87
N SER A 450 2.81 -2.56 14.74
CA SER A 450 2.15 -3.83 14.37
C SER A 450 0.62 -3.73 14.28
N LYS A 451 0.02 -2.65 14.77
CA LYS A 451 -1.44 -2.50 14.80
C LYS A 451 -1.97 -2.15 13.41
N ARG A 452 -3.02 -2.86 12.98
CA ARG A 452 -3.74 -2.55 11.74
C ARG A 452 -4.60 -1.29 11.89
N MET A 453 -5.04 -0.72 10.75
CA MET A 453 -5.89 0.46 10.73
C MET A 453 -7.17 0.29 11.56
N LYS A 454 -7.78 -0.89 11.57
CA LYS A 454 -8.95 -1.22 12.42
C LYS A 454 -8.68 -0.99 13.91
N ALA A 455 -7.50 -1.37 14.38
CA ALA A 455 -7.12 -1.16 15.78
C ALA A 455 -6.89 0.33 16.09
N LEU A 456 -6.26 1.08 15.17
CA LEU A 456 -6.11 2.53 15.34
C LEU A 456 -7.47 3.23 15.40
N ARG A 457 -8.42 2.85 14.55
CA ARG A 457 -9.79 3.38 14.61
C ARG A 457 -10.41 3.15 15.97
N PHE A 458 -10.37 1.91 16.44
CA PHE A 458 -11.01 1.51 17.69
C PHE A 458 -10.40 2.23 18.91
N HIS A 459 -9.08 2.35 18.99
CA HIS A 459 -8.40 2.88 20.17
C HIS A 459 -8.11 4.38 20.12
N LEU A 460 -8.03 4.99 18.93
CA LEU A 460 -7.53 6.36 18.79
C LEU A 460 -8.46 7.27 18.02
N LEU A 461 -9.13 6.81 16.95
CA LEU A 461 -9.88 7.70 16.06
C LEU A 461 -11.36 7.77 16.41
N ALA A 462 -12.00 6.62 16.64
CA ALA A 462 -13.43 6.52 16.93
C ALA A 462 -13.70 6.80 18.42
N LEU A 463 -13.25 7.95 18.90
CA LEU A 463 -13.48 8.40 20.28
C LEU A 463 -14.64 9.39 20.32
N PRO A 464 -15.58 9.21 21.26
CA PRO A 464 -16.66 10.15 21.47
C PRO A 464 -16.12 11.45 22.04
N GLY A 465 -16.66 12.57 21.58
CA GLY A 465 -16.27 13.88 22.06
C GLY A 465 -17.27 14.96 21.72
N ARG A 466 -17.07 16.11 22.33
CA ARG A 466 -17.84 17.34 22.06
C ARG A 466 -16.91 18.48 21.67
N VAL A 467 -17.17 19.04 20.50
CA VAL A 467 -16.45 20.21 19.98
C VAL A 467 -17.16 21.47 20.42
N ILE A 468 -16.46 22.34 21.12
CA ILE A 468 -16.97 23.63 21.59
C ILE A 468 -16.06 24.77 21.15
N SER A 469 -16.64 25.94 20.89
CA SER A 469 -15.91 27.17 20.67
C SER A 469 -15.94 28.04 21.92
N HIS A 470 -14.77 28.33 22.50
CA HIS A 470 -14.66 29.19 23.65
C HIS A 470 -13.49 30.17 23.48
N ALA A 471 -13.74 31.45 23.70
CA ALA A 471 -12.72 32.50 23.59
C ALA A 471 -11.91 32.45 22.29
N ARG A 472 -12.58 32.22 21.14
CA ARG A 472 -11.99 32.06 19.79
C ARG A 472 -11.09 30.82 19.63
N ARG A 473 -11.16 29.89 20.58
CA ARG A 473 -10.45 28.59 20.51
C ARG A 473 -11.44 27.48 20.31
N LEU A 474 -11.07 26.52 19.44
CA LEU A 474 -11.79 25.27 19.29
C LEU A 474 -11.24 24.29 20.34
N ILE A 475 -12.13 23.69 21.11
CA ILE A 475 -11.79 22.71 22.15
C ILE A 475 -12.55 21.43 21.83
N ILE A 476 -11.84 20.33 21.76
CA ILE A 476 -12.43 18.99 21.65
C ILE A 476 -12.37 18.38 23.06
N ARG A 477 -13.53 18.25 23.69
CA ARG A 477 -13.69 17.55 24.97
C ARG A 477 -13.94 16.09 24.67
N LEU A 478 -13.08 15.22 25.17
CA LEU A 478 -13.18 13.77 24.97
C LEU A 478 -13.95 13.14 26.12
N ASP A 479 -14.85 12.23 25.79
CA ASP A 479 -15.48 11.33 26.73
C ASP A 479 -14.76 9.96 26.63
N CYS A 480 -13.56 9.91 27.21
CA CYS A 480 -12.69 8.73 27.16
C CYS A 480 -11.82 8.63 28.41
N GLY A 481 -11.20 7.47 28.64
CA GLY A 481 -10.28 7.28 29.75
C GLY A 481 -9.03 8.18 29.67
N ALA A 482 -8.38 8.40 30.82
CA ALA A 482 -7.20 9.25 30.94
C ALA A 482 -6.05 8.81 30.00
N GLU A 483 -5.91 7.51 29.73
CA GLU A 483 -4.90 6.96 28.84
C GLU A 483 -5.10 7.38 27.38
N ALA A 484 -6.33 7.33 26.86
CA ALA A 484 -6.63 7.77 25.51
C ALA A 484 -6.40 9.26 25.33
N LEU A 485 -6.79 10.07 26.31
CA LEU A 485 -6.50 11.51 26.31
C LEU A 485 -4.98 11.77 26.32
N ALA A 486 -4.23 11.07 27.17
CA ALA A 486 -2.77 11.19 27.25
C ALA A 486 -2.12 10.83 25.91
N THR A 487 -2.57 9.75 25.25
CA THR A 487 -2.09 9.33 23.92
C THR A 487 -2.34 10.42 22.88
N ILE A 488 -3.53 11.01 22.83
CA ILE A 488 -3.83 12.10 21.88
C ILE A 488 -2.97 13.34 22.14
N VAL A 489 -2.81 13.72 23.40
CA VAL A 489 -1.98 14.89 23.76
C VAL A 489 -0.51 14.65 23.40
N ALA A 490 0.02 13.46 23.69
CA ALA A 490 1.37 13.06 23.32
C ALA A 490 1.55 13.05 21.80
N ALA A 491 0.59 12.51 21.04
CA ALA A 491 0.60 12.52 19.59
C ALA A 491 0.65 13.95 19.02
N ARG A 492 -0.14 14.87 19.55
CA ARG A 492 -0.11 16.29 19.14
C ARG A 492 1.23 16.97 19.46
N GLN A 493 1.82 16.66 20.60
CA GLN A 493 3.16 17.15 20.96
C GLN A 493 4.24 16.61 20.01
N ALA A 494 4.17 15.31 19.65
CA ALA A 494 5.06 14.71 18.68
C ALA A 494 4.92 15.36 17.29
N ILE A 495 3.68 15.56 16.79
CA ILE A 495 3.44 16.24 15.51
C ILE A 495 4.01 17.67 15.55
N ARG A 496 3.84 18.39 16.65
CA ARG A 496 4.40 19.74 16.82
C ARG A 496 5.93 19.73 16.78
N ALA A 497 6.56 18.74 17.39
CA ALA A 497 8.02 18.59 17.34
C ALA A 497 8.52 18.37 15.91
N LEU A 498 7.81 17.58 15.11
CA LEU A 498 8.13 17.36 13.67
C LEU A 498 8.07 18.66 12.87
N ALA A 499 7.18 19.62 13.23
CA ALA A 499 7.07 20.90 12.55
C ALA A 499 8.29 21.82 12.78
N CYS A 500 9.08 21.58 13.83
CA CYS A 500 10.29 22.36 14.14
C CYS A 500 11.53 21.87 13.40
N GLY A 501 11.42 20.81 12.58
CA GLY A 501 12.53 20.15 11.92
C GLY A 501 13.30 19.20 12.86
N PRO A 502 14.15 18.30 12.32
CA PRO A 502 15.03 17.50 13.14
C PRO A 502 15.93 18.45 13.95
N ALA A 503 15.99 18.24 15.28
CA ALA A 503 17.00 18.88 16.10
C ALA A 503 18.37 18.44 15.54
N GLY A 504 19.14 19.40 14.99
CA GLY A 504 20.45 19.20 14.40
C GLY A 504 21.47 18.62 15.38
#